data_c1cd599d6542118da8fe996806c2173e
#
_entry.id   c1cd599d6542118da8fe996806c2173e
#
_cell.length_a   1.000
_cell.length_b   1.000
_cell.length_c   1.000
_cell.angle_alpha   90.00
_cell.angle_beta   90.00
_cell.angle_gamma   90.00
#
_symmetry.space_group_name_H-M   'P 1'
#
loop_
_entity.id
_entity.type
_entity.pdbx_description
1 polymer ?
#
loop_
_entity_poly.entity_id
_entity_poly.type
_entity_poly.pdbx_seq_one_letter_code
_entity_poly.pdbx_strand_id
1 'polypeptide(L)'
;MHVNASAFILLKICCGDGAVTGMEQSIKPRSEGASRPPVGPERQNRQRRKEKDMGGEAGMGLRVRASSLLLSLALQLAVALVSVSAQHKFGINYGQIANDLPEPAQVATLLQSMGVNKVKLYDADPRVLTAFASTGVGFTIAVGNEDLQAMAASPDAARRWVAANVQPYVPATRITCVTVGNEVLSGNDTAAMASLLPAMRAVHAALGDAGLGQPVAVSSAHSVDVLATSFPPSSGAFREDLAGYVRPILDFHAQTGSPFLVNAYPFFSYKASPGGVSLPYALFQPNPGVRDPGTGLTYDNMLYAQVDAVYAAMQAAGGRADVGVTVSETGWPSRGDDDEPGATAQNAAAYNGNLMRRVAAGQGTPLRPAVPVDVYVFALFNEDLKPGPTSERNYGLLYPDGSPVYALDAGGPGPGGSLNPYYTSMFSSSSSGSAVGVTFLTEKVVLSLLLQAIVILRRSYSYC
;
A
#
# COMPACT_ATOMS: atom_id res chain seq x y z
N MET A 1 -16.32 1.36 1.08
CA MET A 1 -16.92 2.59 1.62
C MET A 1 -17.16 2.41 3.11
N HIS A 2 -16.18 2.74 3.93
CA HIS A 2 -16.38 3.03 5.34
C HIS A 2 -15.60 4.31 5.63
N VAL A 3 -16.28 5.43 5.46
CA VAL A 3 -15.84 6.74 5.97
C VAL A 3 -16.19 6.73 7.45
N ASN A 4 -15.17 6.91 8.28
CA ASN A 4 -15.26 6.90 9.74
C ASN A 4 -16.38 7.81 10.24
N ALA A 5 -17.33 7.24 10.97
CA ALA A 5 -18.48 7.90 11.60
C ALA A 5 -18.10 9.03 12.58
N SER A 6 -16.83 9.13 12.97
CA SER A 6 -16.34 10.15 13.92
C SER A 6 -16.22 11.57 13.34
N ALA A 7 -16.19 11.72 12.03
CA ALA A 7 -16.13 13.05 11.40
C ALA A 7 -17.49 13.75 11.31
N PHE A 8 -18.59 13.00 11.38
CA PHE A 8 -19.95 13.54 11.23
C PHE A 8 -20.54 14.10 12.54
N ILE A 9 -20.00 13.72 13.69
CA ILE A 9 -20.51 14.17 15.00
C ILE A 9 -20.02 15.59 15.35
N LEU A 10 -18.91 16.04 14.78
CA LEU A 10 -18.35 17.38 15.06
C LEU A 10 -19.02 18.51 14.26
N LEU A 11 -19.75 18.19 13.19
CA LEU A 11 -20.41 19.22 12.35
C LEU A 11 -21.83 19.59 12.83
N LYS A 12 -22.44 18.80 13.72
CA LYS A 12 -23.81 19.01 14.18
C LYS A 12 -23.93 19.89 15.43
N ILE A 13 -22.83 20.30 16.03
CA ILE A 13 -22.81 21.10 17.26
C ILE A 13 -22.67 22.62 16.98
N CYS A 14 -22.40 23.02 15.74
CA CYS A 14 -22.16 24.45 15.40
C CYS A 14 -23.26 25.15 14.62
N CYS A 15 -24.39 24.50 14.32
CA CYS A 15 -25.53 25.18 13.67
C CYS A 15 -26.78 25.10 14.55
N GLY A 16 -26.98 26.09 15.39
CA GLY A 16 -28.26 26.32 16.09
C GLY A 16 -29.31 26.86 15.11
N ASP A 17 -30.47 26.24 15.12
CA ASP A 17 -31.63 26.60 14.30
C ASP A 17 -32.12 28.02 14.64
N GLY A 18 -32.04 28.92 13.69
CA GLY A 18 -32.68 30.22 13.71
C GLY A 18 -33.67 30.35 12.56
N ALA A 19 -34.95 30.17 12.89
CA ALA A 19 -36.05 30.31 11.94
C ALA A 19 -36.16 31.74 11.40
N VAL A 20 -36.30 31.89 10.09
CA VAL A 20 -36.64 33.14 9.39
C VAL A 20 -38.13 33.09 9.08
N THR A 21 -38.89 33.99 9.72
CA THR A 21 -40.21 34.36 9.23
C THR A 21 -40.14 35.83 8.73
N GLY A 22 -40.44 35.99 7.48
CA GLY A 22 -40.56 37.31 6.84
C GLY A 22 -41.90 38.01 7.15
N MET A 23 -41.85 39.31 7.13
CA MET A 23 -43.03 40.14 6.81
C MET A 23 -42.58 41.48 6.25
N GLU A 24 -43.01 41.76 5.01
CA GLU A 24 -43.03 43.07 4.36
C GLU A 24 -43.99 44.01 5.04
N GLN A 25 -43.62 45.26 5.17
CA GLN A 25 -44.59 46.36 4.96
C GLN A 25 -43.90 47.74 4.78
N SER A 26 -44.09 48.30 3.65
CA SER A 26 -44.58 49.62 3.20
C SER A 26 -44.03 50.89 3.84
N ILE A 27 -43.47 51.68 2.96
CA ILE A 27 -42.98 53.08 3.11
C ILE A 27 -44.14 54.06 2.96
N LYS A 28 -44.19 55.12 3.81
CA LYS A 28 -44.59 56.47 3.39
C LYS A 28 -43.94 57.57 4.29
N PRO A 29 -43.58 58.73 3.71
CA PRO A 29 -42.84 59.76 4.40
C PRO A 29 -43.75 60.86 4.97
N ARG A 30 -43.28 61.56 6.01
CA ARG A 30 -43.77 62.88 6.33
C ARG A 30 -42.72 63.77 7.03
N SER A 31 -42.76 65.00 6.64
CA SER A 31 -41.92 66.16 6.83
C SER A 31 -42.00 66.85 8.21
N GLU A 32 -40.97 67.67 8.45
CA GLU A 32 -40.91 68.95 9.18
C GLU A 32 -40.63 68.95 10.69
N GLY A 33 -39.54 69.51 11.00
CA GLY A 33 -39.23 70.69 11.78
C GLY A 33 -39.58 70.67 13.27
N ALA A 34 -38.56 70.62 14.14
CA ALA A 34 -38.54 71.37 15.39
C ALA A 34 -37.19 71.36 16.09
N SER A 35 -36.82 72.45 16.64
CA SER A 35 -35.62 72.85 17.37
C SER A 35 -35.16 71.89 18.49
N ARG A 36 -33.84 71.74 18.65
CA ARG A 36 -33.19 71.00 19.71
C ARG A 36 -33.18 71.74 21.06
N PRO A 37 -33.50 71.04 22.16
CA PRO A 37 -33.13 71.45 23.50
C PRO A 37 -31.76 70.94 23.93
N PRO A 38 -31.10 71.53 24.97
CA PRO A 38 -29.72 71.24 25.33
C PRO A 38 -29.56 69.87 25.98
N VAL A 39 -28.44 69.25 25.68
CA VAL A 39 -28.07 67.89 26.08
C VAL A 39 -27.64 67.88 27.55
N GLY A 40 -28.38 67.18 28.42
CA GLY A 40 -28.05 67.01 29.83
C GLY A 40 -26.99 65.92 30.03
N PRO A 41 -26.31 65.80 31.19
CA PRO A 41 -25.17 64.93 31.47
C PRO A 41 -25.46 63.44 31.36
N GLU A 42 -26.71 63.04 31.35
CA GLU A 42 -27.08 61.59 31.16
C GLU A 42 -26.87 61.11 29.74
N ARG A 43 -26.87 61.92 28.71
CA ARG A 43 -26.61 61.52 27.32
C ARG A 43 -25.14 61.25 27.07
N GLN A 44 -24.23 61.94 27.74
CA GLN A 44 -22.77 61.64 27.60
C GLN A 44 -22.37 60.33 28.21
N ASN A 45 -23.00 59.91 29.31
CA ASN A 45 -22.74 58.61 29.92
C ASN A 45 -23.28 57.41 29.09
N ARG A 46 -24.42 57.66 28.38
CA ARG A 46 -25.00 56.66 27.48
C ARG A 46 -24.15 56.45 26.20
N GLN A 47 -23.53 57.50 25.70
CA GLN A 47 -22.66 57.47 24.55
C GLN A 47 -21.33 56.78 24.88
N ARG A 48 -20.71 57.05 26.03
CA ARG A 48 -19.51 56.35 26.51
C ARG A 48 -19.74 54.88 26.82
N ARG A 49 -20.93 54.45 27.24
CA ARG A 49 -21.31 53.05 27.38
C ARG A 49 -21.44 52.37 26.03
N LYS A 50 -22.08 52.99 25.03
CA LYS A 50 -22.19 52.43 23.68
C LYS A 50 -20.84 52.28 22.98
N GLU A 51 -19.91 53.21 23.18
CA GLU A 51 -18.55 53.12 22.62
C GLU A 51 -17.72 52.01 23.30
N LYS A 52 -17.93 51.76 24.60
CA LYS A 52 -17.28 50.63 25.30
C LYS A 52 -17.82 49.26 24.87
N ASP A 53 -19.14 49.16 24.66
CA ASP A 53 -19.78 47.92 24.21
C ASP A 53 -19.44 47.62 22.74
N MET A 54 -19.35 48.62 21.84
CA MET A 54 -18.91 48.40 20.45
C MET A 54 -17.43 48.08 20.32
N GLY A 55 -16.56 48.54 21.22
CA GLY A 55 -15.14 48.15 21.27
C GLY A 55 -14.92 46.71 21.75
N GLY A 56 -15.81 46.19 22.61
CA GLY A 56 -15.79 44.83 23.10
C GLY A 56 -16.19 43.80 22.03
N GLU A 57 -17.26 44.10 21.27
CA GLU A 57 -17.73 43.19 20.21
C GLU A 57 -16.78 43.09 19.02
N ALA A 58 -16.15 44.21 18.61
CA ALA A 58 -15.17 44.21 17.53
C ALA A 58 -13.90 43.42 17.91
N GLY A 59 -13.44 43.50 19.16
CA GLY A 59 -12.30 42.73 19.68
C GLY A 59 -12.57 41.24 19.81
N MET A 60 -13.78 40.85 20.17
CA MET A 60 -14.20 39.46 20.30
C MET A 60 -14.36 38.82 18.92
N GLY A 61 -14.94 39.49 17.94
CA GLY A 61 -15.06 39.00 16.57
C GLY A 61 -13.70 38.78 15.88
N LEU A 62 -12.70 39.63 16.15
CA LEU A 62 -11.35 39.49 15.60
C LEU A 62 -10.60 38.29 16.23
N ARG A 63 -10.76 38.08 17.54
CA ARG A 63 -10.17 36.94 18.27
C ARG A 63 -10.77 35.61 17.82
N VAL A 64 -12.07 35.52 17.62
CA VAL A 64 -12.75 34.31 17.14
C VAL A 64 -12.33 33.99 15.70
N ARG A 65 -12.19 34.97 14.83
CA ARG A 65 -11.70 34.78 13.46
C ARG A 65 -10.23 34.36 13.41
N ALA A 66 -9.37 34.90 14.24
CA ALA A 66 -7.96 34.50 14.35
C ALA A 66 -7.83 33.08 14.88
N SER A 67 -8.64 32.71 15.87
CA SER A 67 -8.62 31.31 16.42
C SER A 67 -9.12 30.29 15.41
N SER A 68 -10.14 30.61 14.60
CA SER A 68 -10.63 29.69 13.55
C SER A 68 -9.65 29.53 12.40
N LEU A 69 -8.92 30.59 12.03
CA LEU A 69 -7.86 30.54 11.02
C LEU A 69 -6.67 29.68 11.50
N LEU A 70 -6.25 29.85 12.76
CA LEU A 70 -5.18 29.03 13.34
C LEU A 70 -5.58 27.56 13.46
N LEU A 71 -6.82 27.27 13.81
CA LEU A 71 -7.34 25.89 13.86
C LEU A 71 -7.41 25.27 12.47
N SER A 72 -7.84 26.00 11.46
CA SER A 72 -7.87 25.57 10.06
C SER A 72 -6.44 25.28 9.55
N LEU A 73 -5.49 26.17 9.85
CA LEU A 73 -4.09 25.99 9.46
C LEU A 73 -3.45 24.79 10.18
N ALA A 74 -3.71 24.60 11.47
CA ALA A 74 -3.25 23.46 12.24
C ALA A 74 -3.85 22.14 11.71
N LEU A 75 -5.13 22.14 11.34
CA LEU A 75 -5.79 20.97 10.73
C LEU A 75 -5.21 20.66 9.34
N GLN A 76 -4.97 21.67 8.51
CA GLN A 76 -4.33 21.50 7.20
C GLN A 76 -2.90 21.00 7.34
N LEU A 77 -2.15 21.50 8.32
CA LEU A 77 -0.80 21.01 8.62
C LEU A 77 -0.81 19.57 9.14
N ALA A 78 -1.75 19.21 9.99
CA ALA A 78 -1.94 17.84 10.48
C ALA A 78 -2.33 16.88 9.35
N VAL A 79 -3.23 17.29 8.46
CA VAL A 79 -3.62 16.53 7.27
C VAL A 79 -2.42 16.37 6.31
N ALA A 80 -1.64 17.43 6.10
CA ALA A 80 -0.42 17.40 5.29
C ALA A 80 0.66 16.46 5.91
N LEU A 81 0.84 16.52 7.24
CA LEU A 81 1.79 15.63 7.94
C LEU A 81 1.35 14.17 7.92
N VAL A 82 0.05 13.88 8.04
CA VAL A 82 -0.51 12.52 7.89
C VAL A 82 -0.36 12.04 6.44
N SER A 83 -0.51 12.92 5.45
CA SER A 83 -0.33 12.57 4.03
C SER A 83 1.13 12.27 3.68
N VAL A 84 2.10 12.90 4.34
CA VAL A 84 3.53 12.60 4.16
C VAL A 84 3.92 11.22 4.73
N SER A 85 3.20 10.72 5.75
CA SER A 85 3.50 9.41 6.33
C SER A 85 2.81 8.23 5.62
N ALA A 86 1.92 8.48 4.67
CA ALA A 86 1.22 7.45 3.89
C ALA A 86 1.92 7.15 2.55
N GLN A 87 3.26 7.08 2.53
CA GLN A 87 3.92 6.52 1.36
C GLN A 87 3.53 5.04 1.22
N HIS A 88 2.93 4.70 0.09
CA HIS A 88 2.69 3.30 -0.25
C HIS A 88 4.04 2.58 -0.33
N LYS A 89 4.20 1.57 0.51
CA LYS A 89 5.45 0.82 0.60
C LYS A 89 5.30 -0.47 -0.20
N PHE A 90 6.33 -0.82 -0.95
CA PHE A 90 6.40 -2.11 -1.61
C PHE A 90 6.76 -3.22 -0.61
N GLY A 91 6.36 -4.44 -0.93
CA GLY A 91 6.85 -5.65 -0.28
C GLY A 91 8.13 -6.15 -0.94
N ILE A 92 8.81 -7.09 -0.30
CA ILE A 92 9.98 -7.75 -0.87
C ILE A 92 9.90 -9.26 -0.70
N ASN A 93 10.33 -10.00 -1.70
CA ASN A 93 10.49 -11.44 -1.61
C ASN A 93 11.86 -11.75 -0.98
N TYR A 94 11.84 -12.52 0.08
CA TYR A 94 13.05 -13.01 0.75
C TYR A 94 13.17 -14.51 0.52
N GLY A 95 13.83 -14.88 -0.58
CA GLY A 95 14.20 -16.24 -0.90
C GLY A 95 15.43 -16.66 -0.09
N GLN A 96 15.59 -17.98 0.10
CA GLN A 96 16.63 -18.54 0.94
C GLN A 96 17.36 -19.72 0.25
N ILE A 97 17.34 -19.77 -1.09
CA ILE A 97 18.04 -20.83 -1.87
C ILE A 97 19.48 -20.38 -2.15
N ALA A 98 20.23 -20.19 -1.06
CA ALA A 98 21.62 -19.77 -1.09
C ALA A 98 22.35 -20.30 0.15
N ASN A 99 23.70 -20.33 0.10
CA ASN A 99 24.53 -20.82 1.20
C ASN A 99 25.33 -19.71 1.90
N ASP A 100 25.21 -18.49 1.44
CA ASP A 100 26.00 -17.34 1.87
C ASP A 100 25.14 -16.17 2.40
N LEU A 101 23.85 -16.38 2.66
CA LEU A 101 22.93 -15.36 3.15
C LEU A 101 23.30 -14.91 4.58
N PRO A 102 23.07 -13.64 4.89
CA PRO A 102 23.25 -13.13 6.25
C PRO A 102 22.23 -13.75 7.21
N GLU A 103 22.59 -13.77 8.49
CA GLU A 103 21.69 -14.24 9.55
C GLU A 103 20.37 -13.44 9.57
N PRO A 104 19.22 -14.08 9.83
CA PRO A 104 17.90 -13.42 9.78
C PRO A 104 17.80 -12.15 10.66
N ALA A 105 18.52 -12.07 11.77
CA ALA A 105 18.55 -10.87 12.60
C ALA A 105 19.23 -9.66 11.90
N GLN A 106 20.26 -9.93 11.09
CA GLN A 106 20.91 -8.91 10.26
C GLN A 106 19.97 -8.45 9.14
N VAL A 107 19.23 -9.41 8.52
CA VAL A 107 18.23 -9.10 7.50
C VAL A 107 17.09 -8.27 8.08
N ALA A 108 16.64 -8.56 9.30
CA ALA A 108 15.62 -7.75 9.99
C ALA A 108 16.06 -6.29 10.16
N THR A 109 17.31 -6.08 10.61
CA THR A 109 17.91 -4.75 10.74
C THR A 109 18.01 -4.04 9.40
N LEU A 110 18.45 -4.76 8.37
CA LEU A 110 18.58 -4.26 7.00
C LEU A 110 17.23 -3.79 6.46
N LEU A 111 16.19 -4.63 6.50
CA LEU A 111 14.87 -4.31 5.97
C LEU A 111 14.19 -3.15 6.73
N GLN A 112 14.41 -3.05 8.04
CA GLN A 112 13.96 -1.89 8.81
C GLN A 112 14.65 -0.61 8.35
N SER A 113 15.96 -0.64 8.10
CA SER A 113 16.70 0.52 7.57
C SER A 113 16.22 0.92 6.18
N MET A 114 15.82 -0.05 5.36
CA MET A 114 15.23 0.16 4.04
C MET A 114 13.79 0.67 4.10
N GLY A 115 13.16 0.70 5.26
CA GLY A 115 11.77 1.08 5.42
C GLY A 115 10.79 0.07 4.79
N VAL A 116 11.22 -1.16 4.51
CA VAL A 116 10.37 -2.24 4.03
C VAL A 116 9.43 -2.67 5.15
N ASN A 117 8.15 -2.81 4.84
CA ASN A 117 7.13 -3.16 5.83
C ASN A 117 6.36 -4.45 5.51
N LYS A 118 6.67 -5.09 4.39
CA LYS A 118 6.09 -6.37 3.98
C LYS A 118 7.17 -7.29 3.41
N VAL A 119 7.14 -8.55 3.81
CA VAL A 119 8.05 -9.60 3.33
C VAL A 119 7.22 -10.81 2.90
N LYS A 120 7.56 -11.40 1.77
CA LYS A 120 7.02 -12.72 1.36
C LYS A 120 8.15 -13.74 1.43
N LEU A 121 7.90 -14.81 2.19
CA LEU A 121 8.69 -16.03 2.23
C LEU A 121 8.06 -17.09 1.33
N TYR A 122 8.83 -18.15 1.05
CA TYR A 122 8.39 -19.35 0.31
C TYR A 122 8.16 -20.54 1.23
N ASP A 123 8.37 -20.32 2.52
CA ASP A 123 8.23 -21.26 3.63
C ASP A 123 7.71 -20.54 4.88
N ALA A 124 7.90 -21.13 6.04
CA ALA A 124 7.66 -20.57 7.35
C ALA A 124 8.88 -20.72 8.26
N ASP A 125 10.07 -20.32 7.80
CA ASP A 125 11.33 -20.50 8.54
C ASP A 125 11.23 -19.90 9.95
N PRO A 126 11.30 -20.69 11.01
CA PRO A 126 11.17 -20.25 12.39
C PRO A 126 12.26 -19.26 12.80
N ARG A 127 13.45 -19.33 12.21
CA ARG A 127 14.57 -18.41 12.49
C ARG A 127 14.23 -17.01 11.99
N VAL A 128 13.67 -16.92 10.76
CA VAL A 128 13.23 -15.65 10.17
C VAL A 128 12.07 -15.08 10.99
N LEU A 129 11.03 -15.85 11.23
CA LEU A 129 9.85 -15.37 11.96
C LEU A 129 10.21 -14.90 13.37
N THR A 130 11.13 -15.58 14.05
CA THR A 130 11.63 -15.17 15.37
C THR A 130 12.44 -13.88 15.30
N ALA A 131 13.32 -13.75 14.31
CA ALA A 131 14.18 -12.57 14.16
C ALA A 131 13.41 -11.28 13.88
N PHE A 132 12.23 -11.39 13.28
CA PHE A 132 11.39 -10.24 12.96
C PHE A 132 10.31 -9.94 14.02
N ALA A 133 10.36 -10.58 15.19
CA ALA A 133 9.46 -10.28 16.29
C ALA A 133 9.51 -8.80 16.67
N SER A 134 8.34 -8.17 16.85
CA SER A 134 8.17 -6.77 17.24
C SER A 134 8.75 -5.71 16.26
N THR A 135 9.11 -6.11 15.04
CA THR A 135 9.57 -5.18 14.00
C THR A 135 8.42 -4.42 13.32
N GLY A 136 7.19 -4.93 13.40
CA GLY A 136 6.02 -4.41 12.69
C GLY A 136 5.97 -4.78 11.20
N VAL A 137 6.97 -5.47 10.67
CA VAL A 137 6.99 -5.98 9.30
C VAL A 137 5.91 -7.06 9.14
N GLY A 138 5.07 -6.92 8.10
CA GLY A 138 4.03 -7.90 7.79
C GLY A 138 4.59 -9.04 6.95
N PHE A 139 4.29 -10.28 7.35
CA PHE A 139 4.76 -11.47 6.64
C PHE A 139 3.65 -12.15 5.85
N THR A 140 3.97 -12.50 4.61
CA THR A 140 3.32 -13.57 3.85
C THR A 140 4.23 -14.80 3.96
N ILE A 141 3.74 -15.86 4.60
CA ILE A 141 4.45 -17.15 4.74
C ILE A 141 3.80 -18.20 3.85
N ALA A 142 4.45 -19.32 3.62
CA ALA A 142 3.97 -20.30 2.66
C ALA A 142 3.87 -21.72 3.20
N VAL A 143 2.86 -22.44 2.70
CA VAL A 143 2.77 -23.91 2.66
C VAL A 143 3.39 -24.35 1.34
N GLY A 144 4.32 -25.27 1.36
CA GLY A 144 5.00 -25.80 0.17
C GLY A 144 4.05 -26.57 -0.77
N ASN A 145 4.43 -26.67 -2.05
CA ASN A 145 3.66 -27.44 -3.04
C ASN A 145 3.56 -28.93 -2.66
N GLU A 146 4.59 -29.46 -2.04
CA GLU A 146 4.70 -30.83 -1.55
C GLU A 146 3.69 -31.18 -0.46
N ASP A 147 3.22 -30.18 0.31
CA ASP A 147 2.27 -30.37 1.41
C ASP A 147 0.79 -30.30 0.99
N LEU A 148 0.49 -29.87 -0.25
CA LEU A 148 -0.88 -29.59 -0.70
C LEU A 148 -1.80 -30.81 -0.57
N GLN A 149 -1.34 -32.00 -0.98
CA GLN A 149 -2.15 -33.21 -0.93
C GLN A 149 -2.45 -33.61 0.52
N ALA A 150 -1.48 -33.49 1.43
CA ALA A 150 -1.67 -33.78 2.85
C ALA A 150 -2.65 -32.80 3.49
N MET A 151 -2.55 -31.52 3.18
CA MET A 151 -3.47 -30.47 3.65
C MET A 151 -4.89 -30.70 3.13
N ALA A 152 -5.03 -31.05 1.85
CA ALA A 152 -6.31 -31.34 1.21
C ALA A 152 -7.00 -32.58 1.77
N ALA A 153 -6.22 -33.60 2.11
CA ALA A 153 -6.73 -34.91 2.59
C ALA A 153 -7.17 -34.88 4.06
N SER A 154 -6.60 -33.98 4.87
CA SER A 154 -6.82 -34.01 6.32
C SER A 154 -6.86 -32.60 6.94
N PRO A 155 -8.00 -32.18 7.51
CA PRO A 155 -8.09 -30.94 8.30
C PRO A 155 -7.10 -30.91 9.47
N ASP A 156 -6.72 -32.05 10.03
CA ASP A 156 -5.73 -32.14 11.10
C ASP A 156 -4.32 -31.80 10.63
N ALA A 157 -3.98 -32.06 9.36
CA ALA A 157 -2.70 -31.64 8.81
C ALA A 157 -2.60 -30.10 8.79
N ALA A 158 -3.64 -29.42 8.32
CA ALA A 158 -3.71 -27.97 8.33
C ALA A 158 -3.68 -27.37 9.76
N ARG A 159 -4.42 -27.98 10.71
CA ARG A 159 -4.37 -27.57 12.12
C ARG A 159 -2.98 -27.71 12.72
N ARG A 160 -2.30 -28.82 12.49
CA ARG A 160 -0.91 -29.02 12.96
C ARG A 160 0.05 -28.02 12.33
N TRP A 161 -0.11 -27.73 11.03
CA TRP A 161 0.74 -26.76 10.35
C TRP A 161 0.54 -25.35 10.94
N VAL A 162 -0.69 -24.91 11.14
CA VAL A 162 -1.00 -23.60 11.76
C VAL A 162 -0.48 -23.53 13.20
N ALA A 163 -0.62 -24.61 13.96
CA ALA A 163 -0.12 -24.69 15.33
C ALA A 163 1.41 -24.61 15.42
N ALA A 164 2.12 -25.12 14.40
CA ALA A 164 3.58 -25.12 14.36
C ALA A 164 4.16 -23.83 13.74
N ASN A 165 3.52 -23.27 12.72
CA ASN A 165 4.11 -22.24 11.85
C ASN A 165 3.47 -20.85 11.97
N VAL A 166 2.33 -20.72 12.65
CA VAL A 166 1.66 -19.44 12.83
C VAL A 166 1.51 -19.07 14.32
N GLN A 167 0.87 -19.93 15.10
CA GLN A 167 0.53 -19.64 16.49
C GLN A 167 1.73 -19.25 17.38
N PRO A 168 2.92 -19.87 17.27
CA PRO A 168 4.07 -19.55 18.14
C PRO A 168 4.61 -18.15 17.92
N TYR A 169 4.37 -17.55 16.75
CA TYR A 169 4.98 -16.28 16.34
C TYR A 169 4.05 -15.08 16.53
N VAL A 170 2.74 -15.28 16.48
CA VAL A 170 1.77 -14.19 16.65
C VAL A 170 1.47 -13.93 18.13
N PRO A 171 1.29 -12.69 18.58
CA PRO A 171 1.28 -11.45 17.77
C PRO A 171 2.66 -10.80 17.60
N ALA A 172 3.75 -11.39 18.15
CA ALA A 172 5.08 -10.79 18.13
C ALA A 172 5.58 -10.54 16.70
N THR A 173 5.35 -11.51 15.81
CA THR A 173 5.57 -11.37 14.37
C THR A 173 4.23 -11.21 13.67
N ARG A 174 4.13 -10.17 12.85
CA ARG A 174 2.89 -9.82 12.16
C ARG A 174 2.74 -10.68 10.90
N ILE A 175 2.14 -11.87 11.02
CA ILE A 175 1.76 -12.70 9.87
C ILE A 175 0.43 -12.16 9.32
N THR A 176 0.41 -11.80 8.04
CA THR A 176 -0.74 -11.16 7.35
C THR A 176 -1.37 -12.05 6.31
N CYS A 177 -0.62 -13.01 5.78
CA CYS A 177 -1.11 -13.94 4.77
C CYS A 177 -0.37 -15.28 4.87
N VAL A 178 -1.09 -16.35 4.57
CA VAL A 178 -0.52 -17.67 4.26
C VAL A 178 -0.80 -17.96 2.80
N THR A 179 0.25 -18.11 1.99
CA THR A 179 0.14 -18.67 0.63
C THR A 179 0.16 -20.19 0.72
N VAL A 180 -0.77 -20.82 0.03
CA VAL A 180 -0.89 -22.27 -0.05
C VAL A 180 -0.46 -22.66 -1.45
N GLY A 181 0.75 -23.20 -1.59
CA GLY A 181 1.41 -23.44 -2.86
C GLY A 181 1.85 -22.17 -3.60
N ASN A 182 2.72 -22.35 -4.58
CA ASN A 182 3.22 -21.32 -5.49
C ASN A 182 3.20 -21.85 -6.92
N GLU A 183 2.54 -21.14 -7.84
CA GLU A 183 2.46 -21.42 -9.28
C GLU A 183 1.93 -22.83 -9.63
N VAL A 184 1.13 -23.41 -8.76
CA VAL A 184 0.63 -24.79 -8.88
C VAL A 184 -0.12 -25.02 -10.20
N LEU A 185 -0.91 -24.02 -10.65
CA LEU A 185 -1.72 -24.11 -11.85
C LEU A 185 -0.91 -23.93 -13.16
N SER A 186 0.36 -23.57 -13.07
CA SER A 186 1.26 -23.46 -14.24
C SER A 186 2.06 -24.73 -14.50
N GLY A 187 2.04 -25.67 -13.55
CA GLY A 187 2.68 -26.97 -13.66
C GLY A 187 1.87 -27.98 -14.46
N ASN A 188 2.26 -29.24 -14.36
CA ASN A 188 1.59 -30.39 -14.97
C ASN A 188 1.13 -31.45 -13.93
N ASP A 189 1.31 -31.18 -12.64
CA ASP A 189 0.86 -32.04 -11.55
C ASP A 189 -0.64 -31.81 -11.28
N THR A 190 -1.47 -32.61 -11.93
CA THR A 190 -2.93 -32.53 -11.79
C THR A 190 -3.43 -32.88 -10.38
N ALA A 191 -2.65 -33.68 -9.62
CA ALA A 191 -3.00 -34.02 -8.24
C ALA A 191 -2.75 -32.82 -7.31
N ALA A 192 -1.65 -32.09 -7.50
CA ALA A 192 -1.40 -30.82 -6.80
C ALA A 192 -2.45 -29.76 -7.17
N MET A 193 -2.79 -29.62 -8.47
CA MET A 193 -3.84 -28.69 -8.92
C MET A 193 -5.19 -29.01 -8.26
N ALA A 194 -5.61 -30.27 -8.23
CA ALA A 194 -6.86 -30.70 -7.60
C ALA A 194 -6.86 -30.48 -6.08
N SER A 195 -5.70 -30.55 -5.45
CA SER A 195 -5.52 -30.39 -4.00
C SER A 195 -5.47 -28.92 -3.56
N LEU A 196 -5.21 -27.98 -4.47
CA LEU A 196 -4.94 -26.58 -4.14
C LEU A 196 -6.09 -25.90 -3.36
N LEU A 197 -7.28 -25.87 -3.92
CA LEU A 197 -8.43 -25.23 -3.25
C LEU A 197 -8.86 -25.98 -1.97
N PRO A 198 -8.93 -27.32 -1.92
CA PRO A 198 -9.15 -28.04 -0.68
C PRO A 198 -8.13 -27.70 0.41
N ALA A 199 -6.83 -27.61 0.06
CA ALA A 199 -5.78 -27.19 0.99
C ALA A 199 -5.96 -25.74 1.48
N MET A 200 -6.27 -24.81 0.58
CA MET A 200 -6.58 -23.39 0.97
C MET A 200 -7.74 -23.34 1.97
N ARG A 201 -8.81 -24.08 1.73
CA ARG A 201 -9.96 -24.16 2.64
C ARG A 201 -9.61 -24.75 4.00
N ALA A 202 -8.79 -25.81 4.01
CA ALA A 202 -8.34 -26.45 5.24
C ALA A 202 -7.46 -25.50 6.09
N VAL A 203 -6.51 -24.79 5.47
CA VAL A 203 -5.68 -23.80 6.15
C VAL A 203 -6.53 -22.62 6.67
N HIS A 204 -7.47 -22.11 5.85
CA HIS A 204 -8.38 -21.03 6.27
C HIS A 204 -9.25 -21.45 7.48
N ALA A 205 -9.80 -22.66 7.47
CA ALA A 205 -10.56 -23.20 8.60
C ALA A 205 -9.69 -23.35 9.86
N ALA A 206 -8.46 -23.89 9.71
CA ALA A 206 -7.52 -24.01 10.82
C ALA A 206 -7.10 -22.68 11.44
N LEU A 207 -6.93 -21.63 10.63
CA LEU A 207 -6.71 -20.26 11.12
C LEU A 207 -7.95 -19.73 11.87
N GLY A 208 -9.15 -20.03 11.36
CA GLY A 208 -10.42 -19.69 12.02
C GLY A 208 -10.55 -20.36 13.40
N ASP A 209 -10.28 -21.68 13.47
CA ASP A 209 -10.26 -22.45 14.71
C ASP A 209 -9.25 -21.89 15.74
N ALA A 210 -8.14 -21.36 15.26
CA ALA A 210 -7.11 -20.71 16.08
C ALA A 210 -7.43 -19.25 16.46
N GLY A 211 -8.55 -18.69 16.02
CA GLY A 211 -8.92 -17.29 16.24
C GLY A 211 -8.13 -16.29 15.37
N LEU A 212 -7.45 -16.77 14.33
CA LEU A 212 -6.58 -15.98 13.46
C LEU A 212 -7.16 -15.73 12.06
N GLY A 213 -8.34 -16.21 11.76
CA GLY A 213 -8.96 -16.17 10.44
C GLY A 213 -9.30 -14.77 9.89
N GLN A 214 -9.38 -13.75 10.75
CA GLN A 214 -9.60 -12.37 10.29
C GLN A 214 -8.30 -11.59 10.03
N PRO A 215 -7.27 -11.68 10.89
CA PRO A 215 -6.03 -10.95 10.68
C PRO A 215 -5.10 -11.62 9.66
N VAL A 216 -5.30 -12.90 9.33
CA VAL A 216 -4.43 -13.66 8.43
C VAL A 216 -5.23 -14.15 7.22
N ALA A 217 -4.95 -13.58 6.06
CA ALA A 217 -5.55 -14.00 4.79
C ALA A 217 -4.97 -15.36 4.33
N VAL A 218 -5.73 -16.09 3.51
CA VAL A 218 -5.23 -17.28 2.80
C VAL A 218 -5.36 -17.06 1.31
N SER A 219 -4.27 -17.31 0.56
CA SER A 219 -4.25 -17.19 -0.90
C SER A 219 -3.31 -18.23 -1.51
N SER A 220 -3.14 -18.18 -2.82
CA SER A 220 -2.08 -18.89 -3.56
C SER A 220 -1.52 -17.93 -4.62
N ALA A 221 -0.20 -17.99 -4.82
CA ALA A 221 0.43 -17.18 -5.86
C ALA A 221 0.35 -17.94 -7.20
N HIS A 222 -0.12 -17.28 -8.24
CA HIS A 222 -0.25 -17.83 -9.58
C HIS A 222 0.70 -17.14 -10.55
N SER A 223 1.33 -17.87 -11.46
CA SER A 223 2.01 -17.26 -12.61
C SER A 223 1.00 -16.56 -13.51
N VAL A 224 1.41 -15.49 -14.18
CA VAL A 224 0.62 -14.86 -15.25
C VAL A 224 0.28 -15.84 -16.40
N ASP A 225 1.01 -16.98 -16.48
CA ASP A 225 0.79 -18.07 -17.46
C ASP A 225 -0.55 -18.82 -17.27
N VAL A 226 -1.27 -18.56 -16.18
CA VAL A 226 -2.67 -19.02 -16.04
C VAL A 226 -3.60 -18.33 -17.02
N LEU A 227 -3.16 -17.24 -17.68
CA LEU A 227 -3.90 -16.55 -18.73
C LEU A 227 -3.60 -17.19 -20.10
N ALA A 228 -4.64 -17.49 -20.86
CA ALA A 228 -4.54 -17.81 -22.28
C ALA A 228 -4.26 -16.56 -23.11
N THR A 229 -4.76 -15.41 -22.67
CA THR A 229 -4.62 -14.13 -23.35
C THR A 229 -4.43 -13.04 -22.30
N SER A 230 -3.40 -12.20 -22.50
CA SER A 230 -3.11 -11.04 -21.64
C SER A 230 -2.98 -9.74 -22.44
N PHE A 231 -3.12 -9.82 -23.76
CA PHE A 231 -3.02 -8.68 -24.67
C PHE A 231 -4.06 -8.72 -25.80
N PRO A 232 -4.78 -7.60 -26.08
CA PRO A 232 -4.80 -6.39 -25.23
C PRO A 232 -5.37 -6.69 -23.84
N PRO A 233 -5.13 -5.86 -22.81
CA PRO A 233 -5.56 -6.14 -21.43
C PRO A 233 -7.05 -6.45 -21.29
N SER A 234 -7.92 -5.76 -22.04
CA SER A 234 -9.38 -6.00 -22.03
C SER A 234 -9.78 -7.37 -22.57
N SER A 235 -8.92 -8.06 -23.28
CA SER A 235 -9.13 -9.43 -23.80
C SER A 235 -8.59 -10.49 -22.84
N GLY A 236 -8.13 -10.10 -21.64
CA GLY A 236 -7.60 -11.03 -20.64
C GLY A 236 -8.57 -12.17 -20.37
N ALA A 237 -8.06 -13.40 -20.46
CA ALA A 237 -8.84 -14.61 -20.24
C ALA A 237 -7.98 -15.69 -19.62
N PHE A 238 -8.51 -16.42 -18.63
CA PHE A 238 -7.84 -17.61 -18.11
C PHE A 238 -7.84 -18.74 -19.15
N ARG A 239 -6.87 -19.61 -19.05
CA ARG A 239 -6.80 -20.83 -19.84
C ARG A 239 -8.03 -21.69 -19.59
N GLU A 240 -8.62 -22.23 -20.66
CA GLU A 240 -9.85 -23.02 -20.58
C GLU A 240 -9.68 -24.30 -19.75
N ASP A 241 -8.51 -24.96 -19.88
CA ASP A 241 -8.17 -26.14 -19.10
C ASP A 241 -8.05 -25.88 -17.59
N LEU A 242 -7.87 -24.63 -17.18
CA LEU A 242 -7.81 -24.20 -15.77
C LEU A 242 -9.15 -23.69 -15.23
N ALA A 243 -10.16 -23.52 -16.04
CA ALA A 243 -11.44 -22.93 -15.63
C ALA A 243 -12.10 -23.67 -14.45
N GLY A 244 -11.95 -24.99 -14.38
CA GLY A 244 -12.46 -25.83 -13.29
C GLY A 244 -11.74 -25.58 -11.94
N TYR A 245 -10.53 -25.07 -11.95
CA TYR A 245 -9.76 -24.73 -10.77
C TYR A 245 -9.90 -23.25 -10.40
N VAL A 246 -9.78 -22.36 -11.38
CA VAL A 246 -9.71 -20.91 -11.14
C VAL A 246 -11.05 -20.36 -10.63
N ARG A 247 -12.18 -20.73 -11.22
CA ARG A 247 -13.50 -20.20 -10.79
C ARG A 247 -13.78 -20.46 -9.32
N PRO A 248 -13.66 -21.70 -8.80
CA PRO A 248 -13.86 -21.96 -7.38
C PRO A 248 -12.83 -21.27 -6.46
N ILE A 249 -11.60 -21.01 -6.94
CA ILE A 249 -10.58 -20.22 -6.22
C ILE A 249 -11.02 -18.76 -6.13
N LEU A 250 -11.51 -18.17 -7.21
CA LEU A 250 -12.05 -16.81 -7.20
C LEU A 250 -13.26 -16.68 -6.28
N ASP A 251 -14.14 -17.69 -6.24
CA ASP A 251 -15.26 -17.73 -5.29
C ASP A 251 -14.77 -17.78 -3.85
N PHE A 252 -13.71 -18.54 -3.55
CA PHE A 252 -13.09 -18.57 -2.25
C PHE A 252 -12.54 -17.18 -1.86
N HIS A 253 -11.82 -16.51 -2.77
CA HIS A 253 -11.31 -15.17 -2.51
C HIS A 253 -12.42 -14.15 -2.24
N ALA A 254 -13.50 -14.18 -3.00
CA ALA A 254 -14.65 -13.31 -2.79
C ALA A 254 -15.34 -13.56 -1.44
N GLN A 255 -15.42 -14.83 -0.99
CA GLN A 255 -16.02 -15.20 0.30
C GLN A 255 -15.15 -14.82 1.49
N THR A 256 -13.84 -14.91 1.36
CA THR A 256 -12.88 -14.69 2.46
C THR A 256 -12.34 -13.26 2.49
N GLY A 257 -12.52 -12.49 1.42
CA GLY A 257 -11.92 -11.16 1.25
C GLY A 257 -10.40 -11.20 1.01
N SER A 258 -9.84 -12.39 0.71
CA SER A 258 -8.42 -12.54 0.41
C SER A 258 -8.11 -12.11 -1.03
N PRO A 259 -6.91 -11.56 -1.32
CA PRO A 259 -6.54 -11.14 -2.66
C PRO A 259 -6.18 -12.34 -3.56
N PHE A 260 -6.36 -12.17 -4.87
CA PHE A 260 -5.75 -13.03 -5.88
C PHE A 260 -4.28 -12.59 -6.07
N LEU A 261 -3.34 -13.49 -5.85
CA LEU A 261 -1.93 -13.20 -5.99
C LEU A 261 -1.43 -13.62 -7.37
N VAL A 262 -0.66 -12.74 -8.03
CA VAL A 262 -0.07 -13.04 -9.34
C VAL A 262 1.41 -12.71 -9.36
N ASN A 263 2.21 -13.64 -9.86
CA ASN A 263 3.61 -13.46 -10.21
C ASN A 263 3.68 -12.99 -11.67
N ALA A 264 4.08 -11.73 -11.88
CA ALA A 264 4.04 -11.09 -13.18
C ALA A 264 5.40 -10.46 -13.52
N TYR A 265 6.03 -10.99 -14.56
CA TYR A 265 7.37 -10.59 -14.98
C TYR A 265 7.38 -10.08 -16.42
N PRO A 266 7.37 -8.76 -16.64
CA PRO A 266 7.59 -8.17 -17.95
C PRO A 266 8.88 -8.62 -18.64
N PHE A 267 9.89 -9.04 -17.86
CA PHE A 267 11.13 -9.60 -18.34
C PHE A 267 10.91 -10.82 -19.27
N PHE A 268 10.08 -11.78 -18.87
CA PHE A 268 9.85 -12.97 -19.68
C PHE A 268 9.14 -12.67 -20.99
N SER A 269 8.20 -11.71 -20.99
CA SER A 269 7.57 -11.26 -22.22
C SER A 269 8.55 -10.57 -23.17
N TYR A 270 9.46 -9.75 -22.62
CA TYR A 270 10.52 -9.14 -23.39
C TYR A 270 11.53 -10.17 -23.92
N LYS A 271 11.99 -11.09 -23.06
CA LYS A 271 12.89 -12.18 -23.43
C LYS A 271 12.33 -13.04 -24.57
N ALA A 272 11.03 -13.36 -24.51
CA ALA A 272 10.37 -14.17 -25.54
C ALA A 272 10.22 -13.44 -26.88
N SER A 273 10.14 -12.10 -26.88
CA SER A 273 9.93 -11.29 -28.10
C SER A 273 10.65 -9.93 -28.03
N PRO A 274 11.99 -9.91 -28.08
CA PRO A 274 12.74 -8.63 -27.94
C PRO A 274 12.46 -7.62 -29.05
N GLY A 275 12.03 -8.10 -30.24
CA GLY A 275 11.64 -7.26 -31.36
C GLY A 275 10.17 -6.82 -31.34
N GLY A 276 9.33 -7.53 -30.56
CA GLY A 276 7.88 -7.28 -30.47
C GLY A 276 7.49 -6.46 -29.25
N VAL A 277 8.26 -6.55 -28.17
CA VAL A 277 8.05 -5.82 -26.92
C VAL A 277 9.04 -4.67 -26.82
N SER A 278 8.55 -3.44 -26.70
CA SER A 278 9.41 -2.27 -26.47
C SER A 278 10.06 -2.35 -25.08
N LEU A 279 11.39 -2.30 -25.03
CA LEU A 279 12.14 -2.29 -23.77
C LEU A 279 11.76 -1.11 -22.84
N PRO A 280 11.62 0.14 -23.31
CA PRO A 280 11.10 1.24 -22.49
C PRO A 280 9.73 0.95 -21.88
N TYR A 281 8.83 0.30 -22.60
CA TYR A 281 7.50 -0.11 -22.10
C TYR A 281 7.61 -1.17 -21.00
N ALA A 282 8.50 -2.17 -21.17
CA ALA A 282 8.75 -3.17 -20.15
C ALA A 282 9.41 -2.59 -18.89
N LEU A 283 10.27 -1.54 -19.02
CA LEU A 283 11.04 -0.94 -17.94
C LEU A 283 10.39 0.29 -17.29
N PHE A 284 9.13 0.59 -17.55
CA PHE A 284 8.45 1.81 -17.08
C PHE A 284 9.15 3.12 -17.49
N GLN A 285 9.91 3.11 -18.56
CA GLN A 285 10.57 4.30 -19.11
C GLN A 285 9.60 5.08 -20.01
N PRO A 286 9.88 6.36 -20.32
CA PRO A 286 9.07 7.14 -21.25
C PRO A 286 8.90 6.44 -22.60
N ASN A 287 7.65 6.26 -23.01
CA ASN A 287 7.27 5.63 -24.27
C ASN A 287 5.88 6.14 -24.70
N PRO A 288 5.44 5.95 -25.95
CA PRO A 288 4.13 6.43 -26.43
C PRO A 288 2.93 5.71 -25.77
N GLY A 289 3.18 4.62 -25.06
CA GLY A 289 2.14 3.76 -24.52
C GLY A 289 1.50 2.85 -25.57
N VAL A 290 0.74 1.87 -25.07
CA VAL A 290 -0.02 0.91 -25.88
C VAL A 290 -1.49 1.12 -25.61
N ARG A 291 -2.26 1.45 -26.65
CA ARG A 291 -3.71 1.64 -26.52
C ARG A 291 -4.43 0.29 -26.58
N ASP A 292 -5.30 0.07 -25.61
CA ASP A 292 -6.24 -1.06 -25.61
C ASP A 292 -7.48 -0.69 -26.46
N PRO A 293 -7.75 -1.39 -27.56
CA PRO A 293 -8.87 -1.07 -28.44
C PRO A 293 -10.23 -1.38 -27.78
N GLY A 294 -10.29 -2.30 -26.83
CA GLY A 294 -11.54 -2.70 -26.16
C GLY A 294 -12.03 -1.68 -25.15
N THR A 295 -11.13 -1.03 -24.43
CA THR A 295 -11.46 -0.02 -23.40
C THR A 295 -11.11 1.40 -23.81
N GLY A 296 -10.23 1.58 -24.80
CA GLY A 296 -9.66 2.88 -25.16
C GLY A 296 -8.60 3.39 -24.17
N LEU A 297 -8.29 2.63 -23.12
CA LEU A 297 -7.24 2.97 -22.15
C LEU A 297 -5.86 2.87 -22.79
N THR A 298 -4.91 3.67 -22.29
CA THR A 298 -3.51 3.63 -22.74
C THR A 298 -2.63 3.18 -21.58
N TYR A 299 -1.82 2.17 -21.85
CA TYR A 299 -0.87 1.60 -20.90
C TYR A 299 0.55 2.06 -21.25
N ASP A 300 1.18 2.74 -20.31
CA ASP A 300 2.57 3.21 -20.45
C ASP A 300 3.59 2.21 -19.91
N ASN A 301 3.13 1.07 -19.38
CA ASN A 301 3.99 -0.01 -18.92
C ASN A 301 3.29 -1.37 -18.97
N MET A 302 4.11 -2.41 -19.11
CA MET A 302 3.62 -3.77 -19.28
C MET A 302 3.07 -4.38 -17.99
N LEU A 303 3.65 -4.11 -16.83
CA LEU A 303 3.18 -4.72 -15.57
C LEU A 303 1.73 -4.33 -15.29
N TYR A 304 1.38 -3.06 -15.44
CA TYR A 304 0.01 -2.60 -15.22
C TYR A 304 -0.96 -3.15 -16.26
N ALA A 305 -0.49 -3.35 -17.50
CA ALA A 305 -1.26 -4.06 -18.52
C ALA A 305 -1.53 -5.51 -18.14
N GLN A 306 -0.53 -6.23 -17.61
CA GLN A 306 -0.69 -7.60 -17.12
C GLN A 306 -1.67 -7.68 -15.93
N VAL A 307 -1.58 -6.74 -14.98
CA VAL A 307 -2.52 -6.66 -13.83
C VAL A 307 -3.96 -6.45 -14.31
N ASP A 308 -4.17 -5.53 -15.25
CA ASP A 308 -5.51 -5.27 -15.79
C ASP A 308 -6.04 -6.42 -16.65
N ALA A 309 -5.15 -7.17 -17.31
CA ALA A 309 -5.53 -8.41 -17.99
C ALA A 309 -6.00 -9.49 -17.00
N VAL A 310 -5.40 -9.58 -15.80
CA VAL A 310 -5.91 -10.45 -14.73
C VAL A 310 -7.30 -10.02 -14.28
N TYR A 311 -7.54 -8.72 -14.06
CA TYR A 311 -8.88 -8.23 -13.74
C TYR A 311 -9.90 -8.52 -14.83
N ALA A 312 -9.53 -8.37 -16.11
CA ALA A 312 -10.40 -8.72 -17.23
C ALA A 312 -10.73 -10.23 -17.25
N ALA A 313 -9.72 -11.08 -17.02
CA ALA A 313 -9.90 -12.53 -16.92
C ALA A 313 -10.81 -12.93 -15.76
N MET A 314 -10.65 -12.30 -14.58
CA MET A 314 -11.51 -12.53 -13.43
C MET A 314 -12.95 -12.10 -13.69
N GLN A 315 -13.16 -10.97 -14.40
CA GLN A 315 -14.48 -10.52 -14.83
C GLN A 315 -15.10 -11.53 -15.78
N ALA A 316 -14.36 -12.02 -16.77
CA ALA A 316 -14.84 -13.01 -17.74
C ALA A 316 -15.15 -14.38 -17.09
N ALA A 317 -14.40 -14.76 -16.06
CA ALA A 317 -14.54 -16.05 -15.37
C ALA A 317 -15.76 -16.14 -14.43
N GLY A 318 -16.46 -15.05 -14.16
CA GLY A 318 -17.65 -15.07 -13.31
C GLY A 318 -17.93 -13.74 -12.61
N GLY A 319 -17.41 -12.62 -13.14
CA GLY A 319 -17.69 -11.29 -12.59
C GLY A 319 -16.94 -10.96 -11.29
N ARG A 320 -15.81 -11.63 -11.02
CA ARG A 320 -15.03 -11.48 -9.78
C ARG A 320 -14.00 -10.37 -9.82
N ALA A 321 -14.23 -9.30 -10.57
CA ALA A 321 -13.38 -8.12 -10.54
C ALA A 321 -13.47 -7.32 -9.23
N ASP A 322 -14.32 -7.71 -8.30
CA ASP A 322 -14.40 -7.22 -6.92
C ASP A 322 -13.25 -7.78 -6.03
N VAL A 323 -12.67 -8.93 -6.38
CA VAL A 323 -11.50 -9.49 -5.71
C VAL A 323 -10.27 -8.62 -6.02
N GLY A 324 -9.53 -8.22 -4.98
CA GLY A 324 -8.28 -7.46 -5.15
C GLY A 324 -7.17 -8.32 -5.77
N VAL A 325 -6.32 -7.71 -6.60
CA VAL A 325 -5.12 -8.36 -7.15
C VAL A 325 -3.89 -7.78 -6.47
N THR A 326 -3.01 -8.67 -5.98
CA THR A 326 -1.68 -8.33 -5.48
C THR A 326 -0.62 -8.95 -6.39
N VAL A 327 0.34 -8.15 -6.84
CA VAL A 327 1.51 -8.66 -7.54
C VAL A 327 2.46 -9.23 -6.50
N SER A 328 2.42 -10.57 -6.32
CA SER A 328 3.18 -11.27 -5.28
C SER A 328 4.64 -11.48 -5.64
N GLU A 329 4.98 -11.33 -6.92
CA GLU A 329 6.35 -11.30 -7.42
C GLU A 329 6.42 -10.50 -8.70
N THR A 330 7.43 -9.63 -8.79
CA THR A 330 7.86 -8.98 -10.02
C THR A 330 9.29 -8.46 -9.85
N GLY A 331 10.07 -8.52 -10.91
CA GLY A 331 11.47 -8.10 -10.89
C GLY A 331 12.10 -8.14 -12.28
N TRP A 332 13.39 -7.81 -12.31
CA TRP A 332 14.19 -7.85 -13.53
C TRP A 332 15.60 -8.32 -13.18
N PRO A 333 16.14 -9.34 -13.88
CA PRO A 333 17.45 -9.90 -13.54
C PRO A 333 18.57 -8.96 -13.97
N SER A 334 19.60 -8.87 -13.13
CA SER A 334 20.79 -8.05 -13.38
C SER A 334 21.83 -8.75 -14.27
N ARG A 335 21.67 -10.05 -14.49
CA ARG A 335 22.52 -10.90 -15.33
C ARG A 335 21.71 -12.10 -15.83
N GLY A 336 22.05 -12.60 -17.02
CA GLY A 336 21.44 -13.80 -17.61
C GLY A 336 22.43 -14.52 -18.52
N ASP A 337 21.97 -15.60 -19.13
CA ASP A 337 22.67 -16.33 -20.17
C ASP A 337 22.56 -15.59 -21.53
N ASP A 338 23.28 -16.06 -22.56
CA ASP A 338 23.30 -15.42 -23.88
C ASP A 338 21.93 -15.37 -24.56
N ASP A 339 21.03 -16.31 -24.22
CA ASP A 339 19.65 -16.38 -24.69
C ASP A 339 18.65 -15.63 -23.79
N GLU A 340 19.14 -14.83 -22.84
CA GLU A 340 18.35 -14.01 -21.95
C GLU A 340 18.56 -12.50 -22.23
N PRO A 341 18.11 -12.02 -23.40
CA PRO A 341 18.29 -10.63 -23.78
C PRO A 341 17.62 -9.69 -22.77
N GLY A 342 18.31 -8.61 -22.45
CA GLY A 342 17.82 -7.61 -21.51
C GLY A 342 18.16 -7.88 -20.05
N ALA A 343 18.67 -9.04 -19.67
CA ALA A 343 19.14 -9.36 -18.32
C ALA A 343 20.46 -8.62 -18.04
N THR A 344 20.35 -7.36 -17.64
CA THR A 344 21.49 -6.48 -17.36
C THR A 344 21.27 -5.69 -16.09
N ALA A 345 22.33 -5.34 -15.39
CA ALA A 345 22.25 -4.50 -14.18
C ALA A 345 21.59 -3.14 -14.44
N GLN A 346 21.82 -2.55 -15.63
CA GLN A 346 21.21 -1.29 -16.04
C GLN A 346 19.68 -1.42 -16.16
N ASN A 347 19.19 -2.47 -16.81
CA ASN A 347 17.76 -2.70 -16.98
C ASN A 347 17.09 -3.08 -15.64
N ALA A 348 17.77 -3.87 -14.81
CA ALA A 348 17.29 -4.20 -13.47
C ALA A 348 17.15 -2.95 -12.59
N ALA A 349 18.14 -2.06 -12.61
CA ALA A 349 18.08 -0.77 -11.94
C ALA A 349 16.91 0.09 -12.44
N ALA A 350 16.73 0.17 -13.76
CA ALA A 350 15.65 0.93 -14.37
C ALA A 350 14.27 0.36 -13.99
N TYR A 351 14.07 -0.95 -14.13
CA TYR A 351 12.81 -1.61 -13.80
C TYR A 351 12.43 -1.41 -12.33
N ASN A 352 13.30 -1.85 -11.42
CA ASN A 352 13.01 -1.82 -10.00
C ASN A 352 12.89 -0.39 -9.45
N GLY A 353 13.77 0.53 -9.88
CA GLY A 353 13.70 1.93 -9.49
C GLY A 353 12.41 2.63 -9.96
N ASN A 354 12.00 2.40 -11.23
CA ASN A 354 10.77 2.95 -11.77
C ASN A 354 9.52 2.38 -11.10
N LEU A 355 9.49 1.06 -10.87
CA LEU A 355 8.42 0.38 -10.15
C LEU A 355 8.24 0.95 -8.74
N MET A 356 9.34 1.02 -7.97
CA MET A 356 9.30 1.52 -6.59
C MET A 356 8.79 2.96 -6.51
N ARG A 357 9.16 3.83 -7.48
CA ARG A 357 8.65 5.21 -7.57
C ARG A 357 7.13 5.24 -7.80
N ARG A 358 6.59 4.38 -8.69
CA ARG A 358 5.16 4.30 -8.96
C ARG A 358 4.37 3.80 -7.74
N VAL A 359 4.90 2.78 -7.07
CA VAL A 359 4.30 2.26 -5.83
C VAL A 359 4.31 3.32 -4.73
N ALA A 360 5.43 4.01 -4.54
CA ALA A 360 5.54 5.10 -3.55
C ALA A 360 4.58 6.26 -3.84
N ALA A 361 4.30 6.53 -5.13
CA ALA A 361 3.33 7.53 -5.55
C ALA A 361 1.87 7.07 -5.42
N GLY A 362 1.62 5.81 -5.02
CA GLY A 362 0.27 5.27 -4.90
C GLY A 362 -0.47 5.15 -6.21
N GLN A 363 0.25 5.00 -7.33
CA GLN A 363 -0.38 4.93 -8.65
C GLN A 363 -1.08 3.59 -8.87
N GLY A 364 -2.35 3.66 -9.24
CA GLY A 364 -3.11 2.51 -9.71
C GLY A 364 -2.88 2.24 -11.20
N THR A 365 -3.49 1.15 -11.69
CA THR A 365 -3.49 0.80 -13.12
C THR A 365 -4.43 1.72 -13.92
N PRO A 366 -4.31 1.80 -15.25
CA PRO A 366 -5.25 2.54 -16.07
C PRO A 366 -6.73 2.15 -15.87
N LEU A 367 -7.02 0.88 -15.63
CA LEU A 367 -8.38 0.41 -15.33
C LEU A 367 -8.83 0.80 -13.91
N ARG A 368 -7.91 0.91 -12.96
CA ARG A 368 -8.18 1.18 -11.55
C ARG A 368 -7.29 2.29 -10.98
N PRO A 369 -7.37 3.52 -11.51
CA PRO A 369 -6.40 4.57 -11.20
C PRO A 369 -6.42 5.04 -9.74
N ALA A 370 -7.53 4.83 -9.03
CA ALA A 370 -7.69 5.20 -7.63
C ALA A 370 -7.25 4.09 -6.64
N VAL A 371 -6.88 2.91 -7.13
CA VAL A 371 -6.49 1.77 -6.30
C VAL A 371 -5.00 1.52 -6.50
N PRO A 372 -4.15 1.85 -5.53
CA PRO A 372 -2.72 1.56 -5.61
C PRO A 372 -2.45 0.09 -5.86
N VAL A 373 -1.50 -0.22 -6.73
CA VAL A 373 -1.10 -1.61 -6.98
C VAL A 373 -0.26 -2.09 -5.80
N ASP A 374 -0.71 -3.19 -5.18
CA ASP A 374 0.06 -3.86 -4.13
C ASP A 374 1.09 -4.80 -4.75
N VAL A 375 2.38 -4.62 -4.41
CA VAL A 375 3.50 -5.26 -5.10
C VAL A 375 4.54 -5.78 -4.13
N TYR A 376 5.07 -6.96 -4.43
CA TYR A 376 6.30 -7.51 -3.85
C TYR A 376 7.39 -7.57 -4.92
N VAL A 377 8.52 -6.95 -4.65
CA VAL A 377 9.70 -6.96 -5.52
C VAL A 377 10.48 -8.25 -5.33
N PHE A 378 10.76 -8.95 -6.41
CA PHE A 378 11.59 -10.14 -6.44
C PHE A 378 12.99 -9.77 -6.96
N ALA A 379 14.06 -9.88 -6.14
CA ALA A 379 14.07 -10.36 -4.79
C ALA A 379 15.04 -9.54 -3.93
N LEU A 380 15.11 -9.84 -2.62
CA LEU A 380 16.03 -9.15 -1.70
C LEU A 380 17.48 -9.41 -2.06
N PHE A 381 17.87 -10.67 -2.15
CA PHE A 381 19.24 -11.09 -2.43
C PHE A 381 19.36 -11.87 -3.75
N ASN A 382 20.55 -11.85 -4.32
CA ASN A 382 20.95 -12.89 -5.27
C ASN A 382 21.04 -14.23 -4.52
N GLU A 383 20.65 -15.32 -5.18
CA GLU A 383 20.57 -16.66 -4.58
C GLU A 383 21.38 -17.66 -5.42
N ASP A 384 22.59 -17.96 -4.98
CA ASP A 384 23.60 -18.72 -5.75
C ASP A 384 23.23 -20.18 -6.04
N LEU A 385 22.37 -20.78 -5.22
CA LEU A 385 21.92 -22.19 -5.34
C LEU A 385 20.61 -22.37 -6.11
N LYS A 386 19.97 -21.28 -6.60
CA LYS A 386 18.76 -21.41 -7.40
C LYS A 386 19.02 -22.18 -8.68
N PRO A 387 18.20 -23.22 -8.99
CA PRO A 387 18.28 -23.94 -10.26
C PRO A 387 17.80 -23.08 -11.43
N GLY A 388 18.06 -23.55 -12.65
CA GLY A 388 17.62 -22.89 -13.88
C GLY A 388 18.68 -21.99 -14.50
N PRO A 389 18.27 -21.10 -15.42
CA PRO A 389 19.17 -20.18 -16.13
C PRO A 389 19.86 -19.21 -15.18
N THR A 390 20.89 -18.52 -15.68
CA THR A 390 21.69 -17.57 -14.89
C THR A 390 20.84 -16.45 -14.30
N SER A 391 19.79 -16.02 -14.99
CA SER A 391 18.88 -14.99 -14.50
C SER A 391 18.25 -15.34 -13.14
N GLU A 392 17.92 -16.62 -12.87
CA GLU A 392 17.28 -17.06 -11.63
C GLU A 392 18.11 -16.74 -10.37
N ARG A 393 19.43 -16.71 -10.51
CA ARG A 393 20.36 -16.40 -9.42
C ARG A 393 20.66 -14.91 -9.28
N ASN A 394 20.10 -14.05 -10.16
CA ASN A 394 20.51 -12.65 -10.29
C ASN A 394 19.35 -11.65 -10.27
N TYR A 395 18.28 -11.95 -9.53
CA TYR A 395 17.16 -11.03 -9.32
C TYR A 395 17.33 -10.11 -8.09
N GLY A 396 18.34 -10.34 -7.26
CA GLY A 396 18.54 -9.61 -6.02
C GLY A 396 18.73 -8.11 -6.21
N LEU A 397 18.17 -7.32 -5.29
CA LEU A 397 18.53 -5.92 -5.12
C LEU A 397 19.92 -5.82 -4.49
N LEU A 398 20.27 -6.80 -3.66
CA LEU A 398 21.50 -6.86 -2.88
C LEU A 398 22.24 -8.19 -3.15
N TYR A 399 23.55 -8.14 -2.99
CA TYR A 399 24.35 -9.32 -2.74
C TYR A 399 24.17 -9.80 -1.29
N PRO A 400 24.49 -11.07 -0.97
CA PRO A 400 24.40 -11.60 0.40
C PRO A 400 25.17 -10.81 1.45
N ASP A 401 26.26 -10.14 1.09
CA ASP A 401 27.02 -9.25 1.97
C ASP A 401 26.33 -7.90 2.28
N GLY A 402 25.14 -7.68 1.72
CA GLY A 402 24.35 -6.46 1.86
C GLY A 402 24.75 -5.33 0.90
N SER A 403 25.78 -5.53 0.07
CA SER A 403 26.13 -4.54 -0.96
C SER A 403 25.11 -4.55 -2.11
N PRO A 404 24.85 -3.39 -2.77
CA PRO A 404 23.89 -3.31 -3.85
C PRO A 404 24.41 -4.02 -5.10
N VAL A 405 23.54 -4.77 -5.78
CA VAL A 405 23.86 -5.36 -7.09
C VAL A 405 23.97 -4.28 -8.17
N TYR A 406 23.21 -3.20 -8.02
CA TYR A 406 23.20 -2.03 -8.91
C TYR A 406 22.71 -0.79 -8.15
N ALA A 407 23.10 0.37 -8.61
CA ALA A 407 22.58 1.63 -8.07
C ALA A 407 21.10 1.78 -8.48
N LEU A 408 20.22 1.99 -7.49
CA LEU A 408 18.83 2.34 -7.74
C LEU A 408 18.72 3.86 -7.78
N ASP A 409 18.65 4.42 -8.99
CA ASP A 409 18.35 5.84 -9.18
C ASP A 409 16.87 6.10 -8.81
N ALA A 410 16.66 6.65 -7.66
CA ALA A 410 15.35 7.14 -7.22
C ALA A 410 15.01 8.52 -7.81
N GLY A 411 15.48 8.81 -9.03
CA GLY A 411 15.11 9.91 -9.90
C GLY A 411 14.67 11.21 -9.23
N GLY A 412 15.63 12.12 -8.98
CA GLY A 412 15.34 13.55 -8.97
C GLY A 412 15.51 14.13 -10.40
N PRO A 413 14.81 15.20 -10.79
CA PRO A 413 14.99 15.85 -12.07
C PRO A 413 16.32 16.64 -12.07
N GLY A 414 17.37 16.07 -12.68
CA GLY A 414 18.61 16.79 -12.91
C GLY A 414 19.83 15.88 -13.07
N PRO A 415 20.83 16.27 -13.90
CA PRO A 415 22.10 15.57 -13.96
C PRO A 415 22.86 15.79 -12.64
N GLY A 416 22.94 14.77 -11.79
CA GLY A 416 23.55 14.80 -10.47
C GLY A 416 22.60 14.50 -9.30
N GLY A 417 21.43 13.87 -9.56
CA GLY A 417 20.45 13.53 -8.53
C GLY A 417 21.06 12.62 -7.45
N SER A 418 21.16 13.16 -6.25
CA SER A 418 21.52 12.47 -5.01
C SER A 418 20.61 11.26 -4.80
N LEU A 419 21.21 10.14 -4.43
CA LEU A 419 20.52 8.92 -3.99
C LEU A 419 19.32 9.26 -3.08
N ASN A 420 18.18 8.59 -3.32
CA ASN A 420 17.02 8.69 -2.43
C ASN A 420 17.47 8.53 -0.98
N PRO A 421 17.01 9.36 -0.03
CA PRO A 421 17.33 9.24 1.40
C PRO A 421 17.12 7.85 1.98
N TYR A 422 16.21 7.06 1.38
CA TYR A 422 15.98 5.66 1.76
C TYR A 422 17.18 4.75 1.44
N TYR A 423 17.97 5.04 0.38
CA TYR A 423 19.15 4.26 0.00
C TYR A 423 20.44 4.84 0.56
N THR A 424 20.53 6.15 0.75
CA THR A 424 21.71 6.77 1.40
C THR A 424 21.84 6.34 2.85
N SER A 425 20.72 6.07 3.54
CA SER A 425 20.76 5.52 4.91
C SER A 425 21.21 4.06 4.97
N MET A 426 21.05 3.28 3.88
CA MET A 426 21.51 1.90 3.81
C MET A 426 23.04 1.77 3.82
N PHE A 427 23.74 2.71 3.20
CA PHE A 427 25.17 2.61 2.90
C PHE A 427 26.05 3.54 3.75
N SER A 428 25.46 4.48 4.50
CA SER A 428 26.23 5.38 5.38
C SER A 428 26.36 4.89 6.82
N SER A 429 25.78 3.75 7.21
CA SER A 429 25.78 3.27 8.59
C SER A 429 26.96 2.37 8.96
N SER A 430 28.10 2.44 8.27
CA SER A 430 29.36 1.88 8.80
C SER A 430 30.05 2.80 9.82
N SER A 431 29.41 3.92 10.22
CA SER A 431 29.89 4.73 11.35
C SER A 431 28.76 5.47 12.05
N SER A 432 28.56 5.14 13.33
CA SER A 432 27.82 5.85 14.39
C SER A 432 26.29 5.76 14.37
N GLY A 433 25.79 5.07 15.43
CA GLY A 433 24.36 5.02 15.76
C GLY A 433 23.79 6.40 16.07
N SER A 434 22.61 6.66 15.56
CA SER A 434 21.58 7.57 16.08
C SER A 434 20.59 7.95 14.97
N ALA A 435 19.69 7.04 14.54
CA ALA A 435 18.59 7.39 13.66
C ALA A 435 17.21 6.79 14.05
N VAL A 436 17.13 6.02 15.13
CA VAL A 436 15.87 5.39 15.58
C VAL A 436 14.97 6.38 16.35
N GLY A 437 15.46 7.57 16.68
CA GLY A 437 14.74 8.55 17.50
C GLY A 437 13.71 9.44 16.79
N VAL A 438 13.80 9.61 15.47
CA VAL A 438 13.08 10.71 14.81
C VAL A 438 11.61 10.35 14.46
N THR A 439 11.31 9.13 14.09
CA THR A 439 9.95 8.74 13.69
C THR A 439 8.99 8.60 14.89
N PHE A 440 9.47 8.06 16.01
CA PHE A 440 8.70 8.00 17.26
C PHE A 440 8.51 9.37 17.93
N LEU A 441 9.44 10.32 17.68
CA LEU A 441 9.31 11.67 18.21
C LEU A 441 8.19 12.46 17.50
N THR A 442 8.00 12.25 16.20
CA THR A 442 6.96 12.97 15.42
C THR A 442 5.54 12.58 15.82
N GLU A 443 5.26 11.31 16.04
CA GLU A 443 3.92 10.87 16.50
C GLU A 443 3.61 11.38 17.91
N LYS A 444 4.55 11.29 18.84
CA LYS A 444 4.37 11.80 20.20
C LYS A 444 4.25 13.33 20.23
N VAL A 445 5.00 14.04 19.40
CA VAL A 445 4.93 15.50 19.29
C VAL A 445 3.60 15.94 18.67
N VAL A 446 3.12 15.27 17.62
CA VAL A 446 1.81 15.56 17.00
C VAL A 446 0.67 15.28 17.99
N LEU A 447 0.71 14.17 18.71
CA LEU A 447 -0.28 13.84 19.72
C LEU A 447 -0.27 14.84 20.88
N SER A 448 0.92 15.27 21.32
CA SER A 448 1.11 16.29 22.35
C SER A 448 0.57 17.66 21.91
N LEU A 449 0.83 18.06 20.68
CA LEU A 449 0.32 19.33 20.13
C LEU A 449 -1.20 19.31 19.95
N LEU A 450 -1.77 18.18 19.54
CA LEU A 450 -3.23 18.00 19.47
C LEU A 450 -3.88 18.08 20.86
N LEU A 451 -3.29 17.44 21.87
CA LEU A 451 -3.76 17.52 23.24
C LEU A 451 -3.66 18.93 23.82
N GLN A 452 -2.58 19.65 23.52
CA GLN A 452 -2.43 21.06 23.94
C GLN A 452 -3.45 21.96 23.25
N ALA A 453 -3.72 21.77 21.96
CA ALA A 453 -4.77 22.51 21.24
C ALA A 453 -6.16 22.27 21.83
N ILE A 454 -6.48 21.03 22.19
CA ILE A 454 -7.76 20.68 22.86
C ILE A 454 -7.86 21.34 24.24
N VAL A 455 -6.77 21.38 25.02
CA VAL A 455 -6.75 22.03 26.34
C VAL A 455 -6.92 23.55 26.21
N ILE A 456 -6.29 24.17 25.22
CA ILE A 456 -6.45 25.62 24.94
C ILE A 456 -7.88 25.94 24.52
N LEU A 457 -8.49 25.11 23.67
CA LEU A 457 -9.90 25.26 23.28
C LEU A 457 -10.85 25.11 24.48
N ARG A 458 -10.65 24.13 25.33
CA ARG A 458 -11.47 23.95 26.56
C ARG A 458 -11.35 25.15 27.50
N ARG A 459 -10.17 25.73 27.69
CA ARG A 459 -9.98 26.93 28.51
C ARG A 459 -10.64 28.16 27.91
N SER A 460 -10.66 28.30 26.57
CA SER A 460 -11.34 29.43 25.88
C SER A 460 -12.86 29.33 26.00
N TYR A 461 -13.44 28.15 26.11
CA TYR A 461 -14.90 27.93 26.30
C TYR A 461 -15.34 28.06 27.76
N SER A 462 -14.44 27.97 28.74
CA SER A 462 -14.78 28.12 30.16
C SER A 462 -14.79 29.57 30.63
N TYR A 463 -14.49 30.53 29.76
CA TYR A 463 -14.50 31.99 30.05
C TYR A 463 -15.58 32.73 29.27
N CYS A 464 -16.51 32.06 28.62
CA CYS A 464 -17.81 32.54 28.16
C CYS A 464 -18.89 31.93 29.04
#